data_46891bdcf0976ab06f9ecaac210e2a9d
#
_entry.id   46891bdcf0976ab06f9ecaac210e2a9d
#
_cell.length_a   1.000
_cell.length_b   1.000
_cell.length_c   1.000
_cell.angle_alpha   90.00
_cell.angle_beta   90.00
_cell.angle_gamma   90.00
#
_symmetry.space_group_name_H-M   'P 1'
#
loop_
_entity.id
_entity.type
_entity.pdbx_description
1 polymer ?
#
loop_
_entity_poly.entity_id
_entity_poly.type
_entity_poly.pdbx_seq_one_letter_code
_entity_poly.pdbx_strand_id
1 'polypeptide(L)'
;REDISSEELIVVDNTCSNDDLFSFNNKNWKAKINLESGKISYAELTKFPKTSKSDVNKMLFNDCGPERYSQTSGFAFLNRSLNQDALFNLSENYKDGIDEVYVFEKKFENLLIKKIISFGPDDYYLKIRDSIQNLNLNEIKLAPFSKIDRSSEIVEAKGSGFTDPSSFAYLGPAFRTSEENYLKISFNDISEKEFKQISNDGWAAMLQHYFLTAV
;
A
#
# COMPACT_ATOMS: atom_id res chain seq x y z
N ARG A 1 -16.47 -35.33 -28.92
CA ARG A 1 -15.01 -35.32 -29.19
C ARG A 1 -14.69 -33.95 -29.77
N GLU A 2 -13.98 -33.10 -29.16
CA GLU A 2 -12.99 -33.12 -28.12
C GLU A 2 -13.04 -31.76 -27.40
N ASP A 3 -13.27 -31.87 -26.14
CA ASP A 3 -13.02 -30.79 -25.21
C ASP A 3 -11.57 -30.88 -24.77
N ILE A 4 -10.88 -29.77 -24.77
CA ILE A 4 -9.84 -29.49 -23.80
C ILE A 4 -9.84 -27.99 -23.60
N SER A 5 -10.52 -27.54 -22.55
CA SER A 5 -10.29 -26.21 -22.00
C SER A 5 -8.91 -26.24 -21.35
N SER A 6 -7.95 -25.61 -21.96
CA SER A 6 -6.70 -25.26 -21.31
C SER A 6 -7.00 -24.13 -20.32
N GLU A 7 -7.14 -24.48 -19.05
CA GLU A 7 -6.96 -23.51 -17.98
C GLU A 7 -5.54 -22.95 -18.12
N GLU A 8 -5.42 -21.74 -18.58
CA GLU A 8 -4.19 -20.99 -18.47
C GLU A 8 -3.92 -20.81 -16.96
N LEU A 9 -3.01 -21.63 -16.45
CA LEU A 9 -2.40 -21.39 -15.16
C LEU A 9 -1.76 -20.00 -15.21
N ILE A 10 -2.39 -19.04 -14.58
CA ILE A 10 -1.78 -17.74 -14.31
C ILE A 10 -0.60 -18.05 -13.41
N VAL A 11 0.58 -18.16 -14.00
CA VAL A 11 1.84 -18.19 -13.27
C VAL A 11 1.96 -16.84 -12.61
N VAL A 12 1.59 -16.74 -11.34
CA VAL A 12 1.87 -15.57 -10.52
C VAL A 12 3.39 -15.51 -10.41
N ASP A 13 4.00 -14.59 -11.13
CA ASP A 13 5.42 -14.35 -11.06
C ASP A 13 5.77 -13.85 -9.64
N ASN A 14 6.28 -14.77 -8.84
CA ASN A 14 6.67 -14.54 -7.45
C ASN A 14 8.08 -13.92 -7.33
N THR A 15 8.63 -13.40 -8.42
CA THR A 15 9.92 -12.74 -8.38
C THR A 15 9.79 -11.40 -7.67
N CYS A 16 10.30 -11.37 -6.44
CA CYS A 16 10.49 -10.14 -5.70
C CYS A 16 11.61 -9.35 -6.36
N SER A 17 11.29 -8.38 -7.17
CA SER A 17 12.29 -7.40 -7.60
C SER A 17 12.72 -6.59 -6.39
N ASN A 18 13.96 -6.78 -5.94
CA ASN A 18 14.60 -5.94 -4.92
C ASN A 18 15.28 -4.73 -5.55
N ASP A 19 15.16 -4.56 -6.84
CA ASP A 19 15.74 -3.48 -7.57
C ASP A 19 14.92 -2.19 -7.34
N ASP A 20 15.59 -1.06 -7.35
CA ASP A 20 15.00 0.26 -7.22
C ASP A 20 14.21 0.52 -5.92
N LEU A 21 14.69 0.00 -4.79
CA LEU A 21 14.12 0.25 -3.47
C LEU A 21 14.92 1.30 -2.70
N PHE A 22 14.24 2.31 -2.17
CA PHE A 22 14.79 3.24 -1.19
C PHE A 22 14.27 2.94 0.20
N SER A 23 15.17 2.88 1.19
CA SER A 23 14.85 2.53 2.58
C SER A 23 14.85 3.76 3.47
N PHE A 24 13.88 3.86 4.36
CA PHE A 24 13.79 4.87 5.40
C PHE A 24 13.21 4.24 6.68
N ASN A 25 13.49 4.85 7.83
CA ASN A 25 13.08 4.30 9.12
C ASN A 25 13.00 5.37 10.20
N ASN A 26 12.27 5.06 11.25
CA ASN A 26 12.36 5.74 12.53
C ASN A 26 12.53 4.73 13.68
N LYS A 27 12.27 5.14 14.93
CA LYS A 27 12.41 4.25 16.10
C LYS A 27 11.41 3.11 16.15
N ASN A 28 10.27 3.24 15.46
CA ASN A 28 9.12 2.34 15.57
C ASN A 28 8.96 1.40 14.38
N TRP A 29 9.52 1.76 13.23
CA TRP A 29 9.35 0.99 12.01
C TRP A 29 10.50 1.22 11.01
N LYS A 30 10.61 0.28 10.07
CA LYS A 30 11.42 0.38 8.85
C LYS A 30 10.49 0.23 7.66
N ALA A 31 10.70 1.01 6.61
CA ALA A 31 9.91 0.92 5.40
C ALA A 31 10.77 1.07 4.13
N LYS A 32 10.23 0.62 3.00
CA LYS A 32 10.84 0.80 1.69
C LYS A 32 9.81 1.32 0.70
N ILE A 33 10.23 2.27 -0.10
CA ILE A 33 9.50 2.71 -1.29
C ILE A 33 10.12 2.09 -2.53
N ASN A 34 9.29 1.58 -3.42
CA ASN A 34 9.71 1.19 -4.76
C ASN A 34 9.76 2.44 -5.63
N LEU A 35 10.92 2.74 -6.22
CA LEU A 35 11.16 3.96 -6.98
C LEU A 35 10.51 3.95 -8.36
N GLU A 36 10.19 2.80 -8.91
CA GLU A 36 9.46 2.68 -10.17
C GLU A 36 8.00 3.13 -10.01
N SER A 37 7.31 2.56 -9.03
CA SER A 37 5.86 2.76 -8.81
C SER A 37 5.51 3.86 -7.80
N GLY A 38 6.45 4.26 -6.94
CA GLY A 38 6.19 5.12 -5.80
C GLY A 38 5.39 4.45 -4.67
N LYS A 39 5.35 3.13 -4.67
CA LYS A 39 4.61 2.28 -3.73
C LYS A 39 5.41 2.07 -2.45
N ILE A 40 4.77 2.15 -1.29
CA ILE A 40 5.33 1.62 -0.05
C ILE A 40 5.19 0.09 -0.10
N SER A 41 6.27 -0.57 -0.49
CA SER A 41 6.32 -2.00 -0.79
C SER A 41 6.71 -2.87 0.40
N TYR A 42 7.30 -2.26 1.43
CA TYR A 42 7.72 -2.93 2.65
C TYR A 42 7.50 -2.03 3.85
N ALA A 43 6.99 -2.59 4.95
CA ALA A 43 6.97 -1.96 6.26
C ALA A 43 7.01 -3.01 7.36
N GLU A 44 7.88 -2.80 8.35
CA GLU A 44 8.14 -3.67 9.50
C GLU A 44 8.07 -2.85 10.78
N LEU A 45 7.35 -3.34 11.78
CA LEU A 45 7.30 -2.73 13.12
C LEU A 45 8.45 -3.25 13.99
N THR A 46 9.36 -2.38 14.39
CA THR A 46 10.59 -2.77 15.13
C THR A 46 10.37 -3.19 16.58
N LYS A 47 9.22 -2.84 17.17
CA LYS A 47 8.88 -3.10 18.57
C LYS A 47 7.85 -4.21 18.77
N PHE A 48 7.37 -4.81 17.68
CA PHE A 48 6.33 -5.82 17.73
C PHE A 48 6.82 -7.11 17.05
N PRO A 49 7.01 -8.20 17.79
CA PRO A 49 7.34 -9.48 17.18
C PRO A 49 6.14 -10.05 16.40
N LYS A 50 6.43 -10.88 15.41
CA LYS A 50 5.40 -11.57 14.60
C LYS A 50 4.50 -12.45 15.48
N THR A 51 5.09 -13.11 16.47
CA THR A 51 4.42 -13.88 17.53
C THR A 51 5.14 -13.68 18.84
N SER A 52 4.50 -13.98 19.98
CA SER A 52 5.07 -13.79 21.33
C SER A 52 6.39 -14.53 21.59
N LYS A 53 6.79 -15.45 20.72
CA LYS A 53 8.03 -16.25 20.83
C LYS A 53 8.95 -16.07 19.61
N SER A 54 8.69 -15.10 18.76
CA SER A 54 9.44 -14.89 17.52
C SER A 54 10.45 -13.75 17.69
N ASP A 55 11.66 -13.96 17.21
CA ASP A 55 12.67 -12.91 17.04
C ASP A 55 12.42 -12.09 15.74
N VAL A 56 11.46 -12.51 14.92
CA VAL A 56 11.09 -11.81 13.68
C VAL A 56 10.02 -10.78 13.98
N ASN A 57 10.23 -9.57 13.52
CA ASN A 57 9.31 -8.47 13.68
C ASN A 57 8.01 -8.61 12.86
N LYS A 58 6.95 -7.96 13.31
CA LYS A 58 5.68 -7.91 12.58
C LYS A 58 5.85 -7.09 11.31
N MET A 59 5.65 -7.74 10.17
CA MET A 59 5.58 -7.12 8.87
C MET A 59 4.17 -6.62 8.60
N LEU A 60 4.04 -5.33 8.25
CA LEU A 60 2.78 -4.72 7.83
C LEU A 60 2.63 -4.72 6.31
N PHE A 61 3.67 -4.33 5.59
CA PHE A 61 3.69 -4.39 4.14
C PHE A 61 4.76 -5.34 3.63
N ASN A 62 4.39 -6.10 2.62
CA ASN A 62 5.28 -6.94 1.84
C ASN A 62 4.65 -7.11 0.44
N ASP A 63 5.17 -6.41 -0.55
CA ASP A 63 4.66 -6.49 -1.94
C ASP A 63 5.19 -7.72 -2.69
N CYS A 64 5.42 -8.80 -1.97
CA CYS A 64 6.13 -9.96 -2.44
C CYS A 64 5.44 -11.25 -2.00
N GLY A 65 5.40 -12.23 -2.89
CA GLY A 65 4.83 -13.55 -2.59
C GLY A 65 3.29 -13.56 -2.54
N PRO A 66 2.71 -14.66 -2.04
CA PRO A 66 1.25 -14.87 -2.07
C PRO A 66 0.49 -13.92 -1.13
N GLU A 67 1.12 -13.46 -0.06
CA GLU A 67 0.51 -12.52 0.92
C GLU A 67 0.80 -11.04 0.59
N ARG A 68 0.82 -10.68 -0.69
CA ARG A 68 1.15 -9.30 -1.09
C ARG A 68 0.29 -8.28 -0.36
N TYR A 69 0.97 -7.26 0.14
CA TYR A 69 0.35 -6.15 0.82
C TYR A 69 1.19 -4.89 0.66
N SER A 70 0.60 -3.82 0.14
CA SER A 70 1.30 -2.57 -0.14
C SER A 70 0.34 -1.38 -0.17
N GLN A 71 0.90 -0.17 -0.14
CA GLN A 71 0.15 1.08 -0.27
C GLN A 71 0.74 1.90 -1.42
N THR A 72 -0.12 2.50 -2.22
CA THR A 72 0.26 3.40 -3.31
C THR A 72 -0.64 4.62 -3.31
N SER A 73 -0.06 5.79 -3.57
CA SER A 73 -0.80 7.01 -3.88
C SER A 73 -0.22 7.68 -5.12
N GLY A 74 -0.97 8.57 -5.72
CA GLY A 74 -0.54 9.30 -6.91
C GLY A 74 -1.70 9.83 -7.74
N PHE A 75 -1.50 9.89 -9.06
CA PHE A 75 -2.46 10.42 -10.01
C PHE A 75 -2.77 9.41 -11.12
N ALA A 76 -4.05 9.16 -11.35
CA ALA A 76 -4.54 8.42 -12.50
C ALA A 76 -4.85 9.38 -13.65
N PHE A 77 -4.39 9.08 -14.84
CA PHE A 77 -4.67 9.86 -16.04
C PHE A 77 -5.93 9.32 -16.72
N LEU A 78 -6.93 10.18 -16.89
CA LEU A 78 -8.24 9.74 -17.34
C LEU A 78 -8.32 9.37 -18.83
N ASN A 79 -7.38 9.85 -19.64
CA ASN A 79 -7.45 9.72 -21.11
C ASN A 79 -6.27 8.95 -21.72
N ARG A 80 -5.34 8.45 -20.92
CA ARG A 80 -4.18 7.70 -21.40
C ARG A 80 -3.57 6.82 -20.31
N SER A 81 -2.98 5.70 -20.71
CA SER A 81 -2.04 4.98 -19.85
C SER A 81 -0.68 5.66 -19.89
N LEU A 82 -0.03 5.74 -18.71
CA LEU A 82 1.36 6.15 -18.62
C LEU A 82 2.24 4.92 -18.89
N ASN A 83 3.14 5.04 -19.83
CA ASN A 83 4.27 4.13 -19.89
C ASN A 83 5.25 4.54 -18.78
N GLN A 84 5.51 3.66 -17.81
CA GLN A 84 6.17 4.04 -16.56
C GLN A 84 7.67 3.77 -16.55
N ASP A 85 8.36 4.07 -17.65
CA ASP A 85 9.80 3.77 -17.81
C ASP A 85 10.72 4.68 -16.97
N ALA A 86 10.18 5.69 -16.28
CA ALA A 86 10.98 6.60 -15.48
C ALA A 86 10.88 6.28 -13.98
N LEU A 87 12.02 6.25 -13.29
CA LEU A 87 12.12 6.05 -11.86
C LEU A 87 11.95 7.37 -11.09
N PHE A 88 11.42 7.28 -9.87
CA PHE A 88 11.56 8.34 -8.90
C PHE A 88 13.01 8.44 -8.43
N ASN A 89 13.54 9.65 -8.38
CA ASN A 89 14.85 9.94 -7.84
C ASN A 89 14.70 10.76 -6.57
N LEU A 90 15.47 10.44 -5.54
CA LEU A 90 15.56 11.28 -4.35
C LEU A 90 16.20 12.61 -4.75
N SER A 91 15.41 13.69 -4.73
CA SER A 91 15.87 15.04 -5.05
C SER A 91 16.32 15.81 -3.81
N GLU A 92 15.65 15.61 -2.68
CA GLU A 92 15.94 16.31 -1.44
C GLU A 92 15.71 15.39 -0.23
N ASN A 93 16.54 15.60 0.81
CA ASN A 93 16.35 15.05 2.14
C ASN A 93 16.72 16.13 3.16
N TYR A 94 15.79 16.51 4.01
CA TYR A 94 15.99 17.53 5.02
C TYR A 94 15.11 17.30 6.26
N LYS A 95 15.34 18.13 7.30
CA LYS A 95 14.48 18.16 8.48
C LYS A 95 13.58 19.38 8.46
N ASP A 96 12.29 19.15 8.76
CA ASP A 96 11.31 20.20 9.02
C ASP A 96 10.85 20.07 10.49
N GLY A 97 11.45 20.89 11.35
CA GLY A 97 11.31 20.71 12.79
C GLY A 97 11.92 19.37 13.25
N ILE A 98 11.09 18.49 13.78
CA ILE A 98 11.49 17.12 14.20
C ILE A 98 11.27 16.08 13.10
N ASP A 99 10.52 16.41 12.04
CA ASP A 99 10.19 15.49 10.98
C ASP A 99 11.36 15.35 9.98
N GLU A 100 11.65 14.09 9.61
CA GLU A 100 12.47 13.78 8.44
C GLU A 100 11.60 13.91 7.19
N VAL A 101 12.13 14.58 6.15
CA VAL A 101 11.42 14.84 4.89
C VAL A 101 12.26 14.31 3.73
N TYR A 102 11.64 13.48 2.91
CA TYR A 102 12.22 12.93 1.68
C TYR A 102 11.38 13.39 0.50
N VAL A 103 12.01 13.98 -0.51
CA VAL A 103 11.37 14.43 -1.74
C VAL A 103 11.86 13.55 -2.88
N PHE A 104 10.96 12.79 -3.47
CA PHE A 104 11.21 12.00 -4.66
C PHE A 104 10.59 12.69 -5.87
N GLU A 105 11.35 12.79 -6.95
CA GLU A 105 10.91 13.41 -8.20
C GLU A 105 11.00 12.42 -9.36
N LYS A 106 10.01 12.47 -10.22
CA LYS A 106 9.93 11.71 -11.45
C LYS A 106 9.49 12.64 -12.57
N LYS A 107 10.30 12.74 -13.61
CA LYS A 107 9.93 13.50 -14.80
C LYS A 107 9.42 12.53 -15.86
N PHE A 108 8.22 12.78 -16.31
CA PHE A 108 7.60 11.99 -17.37
C PHE A 108 7.02 12.94 -18.42
N GLU A 109 7.56 12.86 -19.65
CA GLU A 109 7.23 13.83 -20.70
C GLU A 109 7.38 15.29 -20.22
N ASN A 110 6.29 16.05 -20.25
CA ASN A 110 6.22 17.43 -19.77
C ASN A 110 5.57 17.53 -18.37
N LEU A 111 5.65 16.47 -17.56
CA LEU A 111 5.14 16.43 -16.21
C LEU A 111 6.28 16.24 -15.23
N LEU A 112 6.26 17.03 -14.17
CA LEU A 112 7.09 16.80 -12.99
C LEU A 112 6.18 16.27 -11.87
N ILE A 113 6.41 15.05 -11.48
CA ILE A 113 5.67 14.38 -10.40
C ILE A 113 6.57 14.35 -9.18
N LYS A 114 6.08 14.83 -8.05
CA LYS A 114 6.79 14.78 -6.77
C LYS A 114 5.99 13.97 -5.76
N LYS A 115 6.70 13.12 -5.05
CA LYS A 115 6.19 12.41 -3.87
C LYS A 115 7.02 12.84 -2.67
N ILE A 116 6.37 13.46 -1.70
CA ILE A 116 7.00 13.95 -0.46
C ILE A 116 6.55 13.03 0.66
N ILE A 117 7.50 12.41 1.33
CA ILE A 117 7.27 11.54 2.49
C ILE A 117 7.89 12.21 3.70
N SER A 118 7.10 12.41 4.76
CA SER A 118 7.59 12.95 6.01
C SER A 118 7.04 12.20 7.23
N PHE A 119 7.83 12.13 8.29
CA PHE A 119 7.50 11.45 9.53
C PHE A 119 8.38 11.93 10.68
N GLY A 120 7.81 11.92 11.87
CA GLY A 120 8.55 12.18 13.10
C GLY A 120 9.29 10.95 13.64
N PRO A 121 10.23 11.15 14.60
CA PRO A 121 11.09 10.09 15.12
C PRO A 121 10.33 8.98 15.88
N ASP A 122 9.15 9.28 16.40
CA ASP A 122 8.33 8.37 17.21
C ASP A 122 6.94 8.09 16.58
N ASP A 123 6.70 8.54 15.34
CA ASP A 123 5.44 8.35 14.66
C ASP A 123 5.21 6.88 14.24
N TYR A 124 3.93 6.48 14.17
CA TYR A 124 3.46 5.24 13.54
C TYR A 124 2.74 5.50 12.22
N TYR A 125 2.90 6.68 11.66
CA TYR A 125 2.31 7.08 10.37
C TYR A 125 3.35 7.76 9.48
N LEU A 126 3.07 7.72 8.18
CA LEU A 126 3.76 8.48 7.15
C LEU A 126 2.80 9.56 6.64
N LYS A 127 3.27 10.78 6.53
CA LYS A 127 2.59 11.82 5.76
C LYS A 127 3.08 11.72 4.32
N ILE A 128 2.20 11.37 3.39
CA ILE A 128 2.53 11.30 1.97
C ILE A 128 1.78 12.41 1.25
N ARG A 129 2.50 13.22 0.50
CA ARG A 129 1.95 14.27 -0.36
C ARG A 129 2.44 14.04 -1.77
N ASP A 130 1.50 13.80 -2.66
CA ASP A 130 1.76 13.75 -4.10
C ASP A 130 1.44 15.10 -4.72
N SER A 131 2.29 15.58 -5.62
CA SER A 131 2.06 16.77 -6.43
C SER A 131 2.48 16.54 -7.87
N ILE A 132 1.83 17.23 -8.78
CA ILE A 132 2.13 17.17 -10.20
C ILE A 132 2.16 18.58 -10.77
N GLN A 133 3.20 18.86 -11.53
CA GLN A 133 3.35 20.11 -12.27
C GLN A 133 3.29 19.80 -13.75
N ASN A 134 2.33 20.39 -14.44
CA ASN A 134 2.25 20.37 -15.89
C ASN A 134 3.17 21.46 -16.45
N LEU A 135 4.20 21.06 -17.18
CA LEU A 135 5.15 21.95 -17.82
C LEU A 135 4.72 22.35 -19.26
N ASN A 136 3.56 21.87 -19.71
CA ASN A 136 2.98 22.14 -21.01
C ASN A 136 1.82 23.12 -20.91
N LEU A 137 1.45 23.73 -22.02
CA LEU A 137 0.29 24.63 -22.10
C LEU A 137 -1.05 23.88 -22.22
N ASN A 138 -1.00 22.59 -22.59
CA ASN A 138 -2.19 21.78 -22.78
C ASN A 138 -2.76 21.30 -21.44
N GLU A 139 -4.07 21.39 -21.30
CA GLU A 139 -4.79 20.87 -20.13
C GLU A 139 -4.66 19.35 -20.04
N ILE A 140 -4.49 18.85 -18.81
CA ILE A 140 -4.40 17.42 -18.51
C ILE A 140 -5.50 17.07 -17.52
N LYS A 141 -6.26 16.01 -17.80
CA LYS A 141 -7.27 15.47 -16.90
C LYS A 141 -6.69 14.32 -16.09
N LEU A 142 -6.71 14.46 -14.78
CA LEU A 142 -6.21 13.47 -13.84
C LEU A 142 -7.07 13.42 -12.59
N ALA A 143 -7.02 12.29 -11.88
CA ALA A 143 -7.64 12.11 -10.60
C ALA A 143 -6.59 11.64 -9.57
N PRO A 144 -6.52 12.24 -8.38
CA PRO A 144 -5.69 11.71 -7.30
C PRO A 144 -6.29 10.40 -6.78
N PHE A 145 -5.43 9.49 -6.33
CA PHE A 145 -5.85 8.27 -5.69
C PHE A 145 -4.93 7.89 -4.52
N SER A 146 -5.49 7.15 -3.57
CA SER A 146 -4.75 6.37 -2.59
C SER A 146 -5.32 4.95 -2.58
N LYS A 147 -4.43 3.96 -2.57
CA LYS A 147 -4.78 2.54 -2.73
C LYS A 147 -4.04 1.70 -1.72
N ILE A 148 -4.76 0.83 -1.03
CA ILE A 148 -4.22 -0.32 -0.32
C ILE A 148 -4.45 -1.55 -1.21
N ASP A 149 -3.39 -2.25 -1.55
CA ASP A 149 -3.41 -3.49 -2.34
C ASP A 149 -3.04 -4.65 -1.45
N ARG A 150 -3.93 -5.63 -1.33
CA ARG A 150 -3.70 -6.83 -0.52
C ARG A 150 -4.25 -8.07 -1.20
N SER A 151 -3.46 -9.13 -1.22
CA SER A 151 -3.93 -10.45 -1.63
C SER A 151 -4.99 -10.97 -0.65
N SER A 152 -6.02 -11.62 -1.18
CA SER A 152 -7.01 -12.36 -0.37
C SER A 152 -6.43 -13.67 0.19
N GLU A 153 -5.34 -14.17 -0.38
CA GLU A 153 -4.62 -15.33 0.14
C GLU A 153 -3.87 -14.95 1.40
N ILE A 154 -4.50 -15.22 2.54
CA ILE A 154 -3.90 -14.96 3.84
C ILE A 154 -3.47 -16.30 4.41
N VAL A 155 -2.18 -16.57 4.35
CA VAL A 155 -1.54 -17.74 4.96
C VAL A 155 -1.20 -17.44 6.44
N GLU A 156 -2.04 -16.71 7.14
CA GLU A 156 -1.95 -16.73 8.60
C GLU A 156 -2.38 -18.12 9.06
N ALA A 157 -1.49 -18.81 9.75
CA ALA A 157 -1.79 -20.09 10.34
C ALA A 157 -3.10 -19.98 11.12
N LYS A 158 -4.19 -20.52 10.57
CA LYS A 158 -5.42 -20.68 11.32
C LYS A 158 -5.04 -21.48 12.54
N GLY A 159 -5.08 -20.83 13.71
CA GLY A 159 -4.85 -21.52 14.97
C GLY A 159 -5.72 -22.77 15.00
N SER A 160 -5.11 -23.92 15.21
CA SER A 160 -5.82 -25.20 15.16
C SER A 160 -6.55 -25.41 16.49
N GLY A 161 -7.69 -24.74 16.68
CA GLY A 161 -8.50 -25.03 17.84
C GLY A 161 -9.55 -23.97 18.14
N PHE A 162 -10.68 -24.42 18.69
CA PHE A 162 -11.82 -23.62 19.14
C PHE A 162 -11.46 -22.61 20.25
N THR A 163 -10.27 -22.70 20.81
CA THR A 163 -9.78 -21.87 21.92
C THR A 163 -8.76 -20.80 21.49
N ASP A 164 -8.39 -20.74 20.19
CA ASP A 164 -7.46 -19.73 19.70
C ASP A 164 -8.21 -18.41 19.44
N PRO A 165 -7.92 -17.33 20.19
CA PRO A 165 -8.52 -16.03 19.97
C PRO A 165 -8.31 -15.48 18.55
N SER A 166 -7.28 -15.90 17.86
CA SER A 166 -7.00 -15.47 16.48
C SER A 166 -8.07 -15.93 15.49
N SER A 167 -8.76 -17.03 15.78
CA SER A 167 -9.84 -17.56 14.96
C SER A 167 -11.07 -16.64 14.89
N PHE A 168 -11.21 -15.72 15.85
CA PHE A 168 -12.34 -14.79 15.96
C PHE A 168 -11.98 -13.36 15.58
N ALA A 169 -10.71 -13.07 15.33
CA ALA A 169 -10.28 -11.74 14.96
C ALA A 169 -10.65 -11.44 13.50
N TYR A 170 -11.25 -10.27 13.27
CA TYR A 170 -11.57 -9.84 11.93
C TYR A 170 -10.29 -9.50 11.16
N LEU A 171 -10.23 -10.04 9.95
CA LEU A 171 -9.17 -9.79 8.99
C LEU A 171 -9.81 -9.36 7.67
N GLY A 172 -9.54 -8.13 7.25
CA GLY A 172 -10.15 -7.60 6.04
C GLY A 172 -10.27 -6.08 6.02
N PRO A 173 -10.84 -5.54 4.95
CA PRO A 173 -11.05 -4.12 4.79
C PRO A 173 -12.14 -3.57 5.72
N ALA A 174 -11.91 -2.35 6.17
CA ALA A 174 -12.88 -1.56 6.89
C ALA A 174 -12.87 -0.13 6.34
N PHE A 175 -14.02 0.52 6.42
CA PHE A 175 -14.25 1.85 5.86
C PHE A 175 -15.02 2.73 6.84
N ARG A 176 -14.76 4.03 6.77
CA ARG A 176 -15.63 5.07 7.28
C ARG A 176 -16.02 5.98 6.13
N THR A 177 -17.28 6.35 6.08
CA THR A 177 -17.80 7.31 5.12
C THR A 177 -18.63 8.35 5.86
N SER A 178 -19.14 9.36 5.15
CA SER A 178 -20.07 10.34 5.73
C SER A 178 -21.38 9.72 6.25
N GLU A 179 -21.78 8.56 5.71
CA GLU A 179 -23.03 7.88 6.05
C GLU A 179 -22.83 6.76 7.07
N GLU A 180 -21.70 6.06 6.98
CA GLU A 180 -21.37 4.89 7.81
C GLU A 180 -20.12 5.15 8.66
N ASN A 181 -20.29 5.18 9.97
CA ASN A 181 -19.17 5.44 10.88
C ASN A 181 -18.13 4.32 10.89
N TYR A 182 -18.54 3.08 10.63
CA TYR A 182 -17.66 1.92 10.61
C TYR A 182 -18.31 0.76 9.87
N LEU A 183 -17.81 0.45 8.71
CA LEU A 183 -18.25 -0.66 7.86
C LEU A 183 -17.12 -1.66 7.67
N LYS A 184 -17.39 -2.94 7.91
CA LYS A 184 -16.51 -4.07 7.57
C LYS A 184 -17.10 -4.82 6.39
N ILE A 185 -16.27 -5.17 5.43
CA ILE A 185 -16.67 -5.98 4.27
C ILE A 185 -15.69 -7.14 4.17
N SER A 186 -16.18 -8.36 4.13
CA SER A 186 -15.31 -9.52 4.04
C SER A 186 -14.65 -9.61 2.65
N PHE A 187 -13.50 -10.31 2.55
CA PHE A 187 -12.88 -10.59 1.26
C PHE A 187 -13.82 -11.39 0.34
N ASN A 188 -14.64 -12.29 0.89
CA ASN A 188 -15.60 -13.05 0.12
C ASN A 188 -16.65 -12.13 -0.51
N ASP A 189 -17.23 -11.21 0.29
CA ASP A 189 -18.23 -10.26 -0.21
C ASP A 189 -17.67 -9.37 -1.34
N ILE A 190 -16.41 -8.91 -1.19
CA ILE A 190 -15.74 -8.10 -2.22
C ILE A 190 -15.44 -8.92 -3.48
N SER A 191 -15.10 -10.20 -3.34
CA SER A 191 -14.84 -11.08 -4.48
C SER A 191 -16.12 -11.38 -5.28
N GLU A 192 -17.27 -11.42 -4.61
CA GLU A 192 -18.56 -11.64 -5.26
C GLU A 192 -19.11 -10.36 -5.90
N LYS A 193 -18.90 -9.22 -5.25
CA LYS A 193 -19.41 -7.93 -5.71
C LYS A 193 -18.51 -6.77 -5.33
N GLU A 194 -18.15 -5.97 -6.33
CA GLU A 194 -17.46 -4.70 -6.08
C GLU A 194 -18.24 -3.83 -5.10
N PHE A 195 -17.57 -3.40 -4.02
CA PHE A 195 -18.10 -2.38 -3.12
C PHE A 195 -17.65 -1.00 -3.60
N LYS A 196 -18.62 -0.11 -3.80
CA LYS A 196 -18.38 1.27 -4.23
C LYS A 196 -19.28 2.22 -3.48
N GLN A 197 -18.68 3.21 -2.85
CA GLN A 197 -19.41 4.28 -2.15
C GLN A 197 -18.75 5.63 -2.43
N ILE A 198 -19.58 6.66 -2.60
CA ILE A 198 -19.15 8.04 -2.76
C ILE A 198 -19.27 8.70 -1.39
N SER A 199 -18.21 9.34 -0.93
CA SER A 199 -18.17 10.05 0.35
C SER A 199 -17.33 11.32 0.22
N ASN A 200 -17.71 12.37 0.97
CA ASN A 200 -16.96 13.62 1.02
C ASN A 200 -15.82 13.55 2.04
N ASP A 201 -15.89 12.61 2.99
CA ASP A 201 -14.86 12.35 3.99
C ASP A 201 -14.83 10.85 4.31
N GLY A 202 -13.77 10.40 4.95
CA GLY A 202 -13.67 9.03 5.41
C GLY A 202 -12.23 8.53 5.46
N TRP A 203 -12.12 7.23 5.67
CA TRP A 203 -10.87 6.49 5.58
C TRP A 203 -11.14 5.07 5.11
N ALA A 204 -10.12 4.47 4.51
CA ALA A 204 -10.08 3.05 4.20
C ALA A 204 -8.94 2.40 4.99
N ALA A 205 -9.20 1.24 5.57
CA ALA A 205 -8.22 0.51 6.37
C ALA A 205 -8.23 -0.97 6.03
N MET A 206 -7.09 -1.60 6.27
CA MET A 206 -6.96 -3.05 6.30
C MET A 206 -6.66 -3.49 7.73
N LEU A 207 -7.54 -4.26 8.31
CA LEU A 207 -7.42 -4.81 9.66
C LEU A 207 -6.69 -6.15 9.63
N GLN A 208 -5.81 -6.36 10.60
CA GLN A 208 -5.01 -7.58 10.77
C GLN A 208 -4.92 -7.90 12.26
N HIS A 209 -5.88 -8.61 12.82
CA HIS A 209 -5.91 -8.90 14.26
C HIS A 209 -5.72 -7.63 15.11
N TYR A 210 -4.52 -7.45 15.64
CA TYR A 210 -4.16 -6.33 16.53
C TYR A 210 -3.56 -5.13 15.78
N PHE A 211 -3.38 -5.24 14.46
CA PHE A 211 -2.74 -4.22 13.64
C PHE A 211 -3.68 -3.73 12.56
N LEU A 212 -3.51 -2.49 12.16
CA LEU A 212 -4.21 -1.92 11.02
C LEU A 212 -3.27 -1.02 10.22
N THR A 213 -3.56 -0.89 8.94
CA THR A 213 -3.07 0.20 8.12
C THR A 213 -4.26 0.95 7.55
N ALA A 214 -4.18 2.27 7.51
CA ALA A 214 -5.27 3.12 7.02
C ALA A 214 -4.74 4.24 6.12
N VAL A 215 -5.58 4.70 5.21
CA VAL A 215 -5.37 5.84 4.32
C VAL A 215 -6.56 6.77 4.36
#